data_c4f0fa009a9e7377d605ce61b49af971
#
_entry.id   c4f0fa009a9e7377d605ce61b49af971
#
_cell.length_a   1.000
_cell.length_b   1.000
_cell.length_c   1.000
_cell.angle_alpha   90.00
_cell.angle_beta   90.00
_cell.angle_gamma   90.00
#
_symmetry.space_group_name_H-M   'P 1'
#
loop_
_entity.id
_entity.type
_entity.pdbx_description
1 polymer ?
#
loop_
_entity_poly.entity_id
_entity_poly.type
_entity_poly.pdbx_seq_one_letter_code
_entity_poly.pdbx_strand_id
1 'polypeptide(L)'
;ARSLKAKEKSEGVSLLAFSFFALALVTSSGCTLFAPGEEVPLKQATVEELTALLSEREAATQTMKGLFSAKVRGGIIPIASRVEGSLYYRRPNAMRLRGFTPVGGELFEFVQAGDQFRLRLPTMGRVLSGNPSDLSEMGKLARPFQLSVWAMGGVLGTGKITQDETVALVEEGDRYRLDVFGPSPDGTPRVRRQLWFERQALHVVREDRLTESGTMEATIQYEDFRTIGEPKAASTDGDRPLQRPFKILLEDGRGQGS
;
A
#
# COMPACT_ATOMS: atom_id res chain seq x y z
N ALA A 1 7.78 -82.06 -28.43
CA ALA A 1 7.54 -81.44 -27.09
C ALA A 1 8.70 -80.49 -26.63
N ARG A 2 9.71 -80.18 -27.49
CA ARG A 2 10.84 -79.27 -27.10
C ARG A 2 10.82 -77.90 -27.78
N SER A 3 9.87 -77.57 -28.63
CA SER A 3 9.83 -76.36 -29.43
C SER A 3 8.97 -75.23 -28.78
N LEU A 4 8.07 -75.54 -27.88
CA LEU A 4 7.15 -74.59 -27.31
C LEU A 4 7.70 -73.79 -26.08
N LYS A 5 8.73 -74.31 -25.38
CA LYS A 5 9.34 -73.67 -24.24
C LYS A 5 10.31 -72.51 -24.55
N ALA A 6 10.85 -72.45 -25.75
CA ALA A 6 11.79 -71.40 -26.14
C ALA A 6 11.11 -70.12 -26.60
N LYS A 7 9.85 -70.16 -27.03
CA LYS A 7 9.10 -68.95 -27.51
C LYS A 7 8.54 -68.15 -26.40
N GLU A 8 8.18 -68.75 -25.29
CA GLU A 8 7.58 -68.02 -24.10
C GLU A 8 8.62 -67.22 -23.36
N LYS A 9 9.90 -67.64 -23.38
CA LYS A 9 10.99 -66.94 -22.71
C LYS A 9 11.48 -65.71 -23.47
N SER A 10 11.24 -65.61 -24.76
CA SER A 10 11.63 -64.50 -25.62
C SER A 10 10.63 -63.32 -25.48
N GLU A 11 9.33 -63.58 -25.31
CA GLU A 11 8.31 -62.55 -25.21
C GLU A 11 8.34 -61.85 -23.84
N GLY A 12 8.67 -62.57 -22.75
CA GLY A 12 8.79 -61.96 -21.40
C GLY A 12 9.96 -61.01 -21.28
N VAL A 13 11.08 -61.27 -21.96
CA VAL A 13 12.26 -60.38 -21.92
C VAL A 13 12.03 -59.11 -22.75
N SER A 14 11.28 -59.22 -23.85
CA SER A 14 10.92 -58.05 -24.68
C SER A 14 9.96 -57.10 -23.97
N LEU A 15 8.98 -57.62 -23.23
CA LEU A 15 8.01 -56.83 -22.46
C LEU A 15 8.66 -56.09 -21.27
N LEU A 16 9.62 -56.75 -20.59
CA LEU A 16 10.38 -56.14 -19.52
C LEU A 16 11.31 -55.04 -20.03
N ALA A 17 11.95 -55.24 -21.18
CA ALA A 17 12.81 -54.20 -21.78
C ALA A 17 12.01 -52.98 -22.25
N PHE A 18 10.81 -53.15 -22.76
CA PHE A 18 9.92 -52.04 -23.14
C PHE A 18 9.39 -51.27 -21.93
N SER A 19 9.10 -51.96 -20.81
CA SER A 19 8.65 -51.35 -19.58
C SER A 19 9.75 -50.51 -18.94
N PHE A 20 10.99 -50.92 -18.97
CA PHE A 20 12.14 -50.14 -18.45
C PHE A 20 12.44 -48.94 -19.36
N PHE A 21 12.26 -49.03 -20.67
CA PHE A 21 12.47 -47.92 -21.59
C PHE A 21 11.38 -46.87 -21.48
N ALA A 22 10.13 -47.27 -21.25
CA ALA A 22 9.01 -46.34 -20.99
C ALA A 22 9.13 -45.60 -19.65
N LEU A 23 9.66 -46.29 -18.61
CA LEU A 23 9.89 -45.69 -17.31
C LEU A 23 11.05 -44.67 -17.33
N ALA A 24 12.09 -44.91 -18.13
CA ALA A 24 13.22 -43.99 -18.28
C ALA A 24 12.85 -42.69 -19.04
N LEU A 25 11.84 -42.70 -19.92
CA LEU A 25 11.35 -41.50 -20.63
C LEU A 25 10.48 -40.58 -19.79
N VAL A 26 9.85 -41.11 -18.73
CA VAL A 26 9.01 -40.27 -17.81
C VAL A 26 9.85 -39.52 -16.81
N THR A 27 11.08 -40.00 -16.49
CA THR A 27 11.95 -39.33 -15.53
C THR A 27 12.75 -38.14 -16.09
N SER A 28 12.80 -37.98 -17.42
CA SER A 28 13.53 -36.88 -18.06
C SER A 28 12.70 -35.58 -18.25
N SER A 29 11.40 -35.59 -17.95
CA SER A 29 10.52 -34.41 -18.11
C SER A 29 10.28 -33.62 -16.83
N GLY A 30 11.03 -33.89 -15.75
CA GLY A 30 10.72 -33.43 -14.39
C GLY A 30 11.55 -32.27 -13.84
N CYS A 31 12.23 -31.45 -14.63
CA CYS A 31 13.14 -30.42 -14.10
C CYS A 31 12.87 -28.98 -14.54
N THR A 32 11.67 -28.62 -15.01
CA THR A 32 11.37 -27.22 -15.36
C THR A 32 10.31 -26.55 -14.48
N LEU A 33 9.84 -27.23 -13.41
CA LEU A 33 8.83 -26.66 -12.50
C LEU A 33 9.41 -25.71 -11.42
N PHE A 34 10.71 -25.62 -11.30
CA PHE A 34 11.42 -24.69 -10.40
C PHE A 34 12.48 -23.92 -11.19
N ALA A 35 12.09 -23.26 -12.28
CA ALA A 35 12.91 -22.16 -12.75
C ALA A 35 12.89 -21.12 -11.60
N PRO A 36 14.05 -20.77 -11.00
CA PRO A 36 14.07 -19.65 -10.06
C PRO A 36 13.48 -18.46 -10.80
N GLY A 37 12.42 -17.85 -10.23
CA GLY A 37 11.83 -16.66 -10.80
C GLY A 37 12.96 -15.67 -11.04
N GLU A 38 12.98 -15.05 -12.21
CA GLU A 38 13.99 -14.06 -12.58
C GLU A 38 14.01 -13.01 -11.47
N GLU A 39 15.07 -13.01 -10.66
CA GLU A 39 15.21 -12.07 -9.54
C GLU A 39 15.28 -10.66 -10.14
N VAL A 40 14.23 -9.87 -9.94
CA VAL A 40 14.21 -8.47 -10.37
C VAL A 40 15.32 -7.74 -9.61
N PRO A 41 16.30 -7.14 -10.30
CA PRO A 41 17.41 -6.49 -9.62
C PRO A 41 16.94 -5.35 -8.73
N LEU A 42 17.51 -5.26 -7.54
CA LEU A 42 17.22 -4.20 -6.59
C LEU A 42 17.80 -2.88 -7.10
N LYS A 43 16.97 -1.84 -7.15
CA LYS A 43 17.40 -0.51 -7.54
C LYS A 43 18.23 0.14 -6.45
N GLN A 44 19.23 0.89 -6.84
CA GLN A 44 19.93 1.82 -5.96
C GLN A 44 19.23 3.17 -6.03
N ALA A 45 19.12 3.86 -4.90
CA ALA A 45 18.54 5.20 -4.85
C ALA A 45 19.16 6.02 -3.71
N THR A 46 19.33 7.31 -3.94
CA THR A 46 19.80 8.29 -2.95
C THR A 46 18.61 8.95 -2.24
N VAL A 47 18.91 9.73 -1.20
CA VAL A 47 17.91 10.56 -0.50
C VAL A 47 17.22 11.51 -1.48
N GLU A 48 18.01 12.17 -2.33
CA GLU A 48 17.55 13.15 -3.31
C GLU A 48 16.62 12.51 -4.35
N GLU A 49 16.97 11.32 -4.83
CA GLU A 49 16.16 10.58 -5.79
C GLU A 49 14.82 10.13 -5.18
N LEU A 50 14.82 9.63 -3.93
CA LEU A 50 13.58 9.22 -3.27
C LEU A 50 12.67 10.42 -2.94
N THR A 51 13.25 11.54 -2.50
CA THR A 51 12.47 12.76 -2.22
C THR A 51 11.93 13.40 -3.50
N ALA A 52 12.72 13.40 -4.58
CA ALA A 52 12.24 13.82 -5.91
C ALA A 52 11.09 12.95 -6.41
N LEU A 53 11.20 11.62 -6.24
CA LEU A 53 10.16 10.67 -6.61
C LEU A 53 8.84 10.90 -5.86
N LEU A 54 8.88 11.24 -4.56
CA LEU A 54 7.70 11.62 -3.78
C LEU A 54 7.06 12.89 -4.34
N SER A 55 7.87 13.90 -4.65
CA SER A 55 7.41 15.17 -5.22
C SER A 55 6.80 14.99 -6.62
N GLU A 56 7.40 14.17 -7.46
CA GLU A 56 6.89 13.82 -8.79
C GLU A 56 5.52 13.12 -8.70
N ARG A 57 5.40 12.13 -7.81
CA ARG A 57 4.14 11.41 -7.60
C ARG A 57 3.02 12.30 -7.08
N GLU A 58 3.34 13.27 -6.24
CA GLU A 58 2.37 14.28 -5.80
C GLU A 58 1.96 15.17 -6.98
N ALA A 59 2.93 15.67 -7.75
CA ALA A 59 2.67 16.53 -8.89
C ALA A 59 1.82 15.88 -9.97
N ALA A 60 1.98 14.57 -10.17
CA ALA A 60 1.23 13.80 -11.15
C ALA A 60 -0.28 13.69 -10.84
N THR A 61 -0.69 13.90 -9.58
CA THR A 61 -2.11 13.80 -9.18
C THR A 61 -2.75 15.17 -9.09
N GLN A 62 -3.40 15.62 -10.17
CA GLN A 62 -4.15 16.91 -10.18
C GLN A 62 -5.56 16.73 -9.64
N THR A 63 -6.25 15.70 -10.09
CA THR A 63 -7.59 15.33 -9.63
C THR A 63 -7.71 13.82 -9.54
N MET A 64 -8.48 13.34 -8.59
CA MET A 64 -8.81 11.92 -8.45
C MET A 64 -10.25 11.73 -8.03
N LYS A 65 -10.89 10.72 -8.61
CA LYS A 65 -12.18 10.19 -8.17
C LYS A 65 -12.02 8.70 -7.95
N GLY A 66 -12.54 8.20 -6.85
CA GLY A 66 -12.46 6.78 -6.54
C GLY A 66 -13.61 6.32 -5.67
N LEU A 67 -13.88 5.02 -5.73
CA LEU A 67 -14.73 4.33 -4.78
C LEU A 67 -13.84 3.49 -3.89
N PHE A 68 -14.23 3.32 -2.63
CA PHE A 68 -13.52 2.46 -1.69
C PHE A 68 -14.49 1.60 -0.89
N SER A 69 -13.98 0.47 -0.44
CA SER A 69 -14.62 -0.37 0.55
C SER A 69 -13.66 -0.57 1.71
N ALA A 70 -14.07 -0.24 2.93
CA ALA A 70 -13.25 -0.35 4.12
C ALA A 70 -13.88 -1.34 5.11
N LYS A 71 -13.06 -2.23 5.67
CA LYS A 71 -13.42 -3.03 6.84
C LYS A 71 -12.86 -2.35 8.08
N VAL A 72 -13.72 -2.02 9.02
CA VAL A 72 -13.35 -1.38 10.29
C VAL A 72 -13.40 -2.44 11.40
N ARG A 73 -12.32 -2.57 12.14
CA ARG A 73 -12.25 -3.46 13.32
C ARG A 73 -11.94 -2.60 14.53
N GLY A 74 -12.78 -2.70 15.54
CA GLY A 74 -12.66 -1.87 16.73
C GLY A 74 -13.08 -0.42 16.46
N GLY A 75 -13.18 0.40 17.50
CA GLY A 75 -13.51 1.80 17.41
C GLY A 75 -14.92 2.15 17.87
N ILE A 76 -15.18 3.47 17.85
CA ILE A 76 -16.38 4.09 18.40
C ILE A 76 -17.60 4.00 17.47
N ILE A 77 -17.41 3.57 16.23
CA ILE A 77 -18.52 3.40 15.28
C ILE A 77 -19.08 1.97 15.44
N PRO A 78 -20.10 1.76 16.29
CA PRO A 78 -20.57 0.41 16.63
C PRO A 78 -21.37 -0.25 15.51
N ILE A 79 -21.56 0.37 14.35
CA ILE A 79 -22.62 0.01 13.41
C ILE A 79 -22.12 -0.59 12.10
N ALA A 80 -20.85 -0.46 11.75
CA ALA A 80 -20.43 -0.94 10.42
C ALA A 80 -19.09 -1.64 10.46
N SER A 81 -19.11 -2.96 10.37
CA SER A 81 -17.92 -3.74 10.03
C SER A 81 -17.43 -3.46 8.60
N ARG A 82 -18.27 -2.85 7.75
CA ARG A 82 -17.98 -2.48 6.36
C ARG A 82 -18.57 -1.12 6.02
N VAL A 83 -17.74 -0.29 5.40
CA VAL A 83 -18.10 1.04 4.91
C VAL A 83 -17.81 1.07 3.42
N GLU A 84 -18.80 1.44 2.62
CA GLU A 84 -18.61 1.77 1.21
C GLU A 84 -18.51 3.28 1.07
N GLY A 85 -17.68 3.78 0.16
CA GLY A 85 -17.53 5.22 0.07
C GLY A 85 -16.97 5.73 -1.23
N SER A 86 -16.90 7.05 -1.33
CA SER A 86 -16.37 7.78 -2.47
C SER A 86 -15.36 8.81 -2.03
N LEU A 87 -14.30 8.94 -2.82
CA LEU A 87 -13.25 9.94 -2.69
C LEU A 87 -13.29 10.87 -3.90
N TYR A 88 -13.25 12.17 -3.66
CA TYR A 88 -12.97 13.21 -4.65
C TYR A 88 -11.80 14.03 -4.15
N TYR A 89 -10.79 14.20 -4.98
CA TYR A 89 -9.61 15.01 -4.67
C TYR A 89 -9.33 15.99 -5.81
N ARG A 90 -8.87 17.17 -5.44
CA ARG A 90 -8.34 18.19 -6.37
C ARG A 90 -7.22 18.95 -5.66
N ARG A 91 -6.07 19.01 -6.31
CA ARG A 91 -4.95 19.82 -5.82
C ARG A 91 -5.33 21.29 -5.62
N PRO A 92 -4.65 21.99 -4.71
CA PRO A 92 -3.63 21.46 -3.81
C PRO A 92 -4.21 20.72 -2.59
N ASN A 93 -5.34 21.14 -2.03
CA ASN A 93 -5.82 20.69 -0.73
C ASN A 93 -7.35 20.58 -0.67
N ALA A 94 -8.00 20.21 -1.77
CA ALA A 94 -9.44 19.98 -1.76
C ALA A 94 -9.73 18.48 -1.78
N MET A 95 -10.42 17.99 -0.77
CA MET A 95 -10.81 16.58 -0.64
C MET A 95 -12.23 16.46 -0.12
N ARG A 96 -12.99 15.52 -0.68
CA ARG A 96 -14.29 15.11 -0.17
C ARG A 96 -14.31 13.60 -0.05
N LEU A 97 -14.58 13.12 1.15
CA LEU A 97 -14.70 11.71 1.48
C LEU A 97 -16.09 11.47 2.04
N ARG A 98 -16.84 10.54 1.47
CA ARG A 98 -18.15 10.13 1.95
C ARG A 98 -18.17 8.64 2.24
N GLY A 99 -18.78 8.27 3.35
CA GLY A 99 -18.95 6.88 3.75
C GLY A 99 -20.41 6.53 3.95
N PHE A 100 -20.78 5.32 3.52
CA PHE A 100 -22.13 4.80 3.57
C PHE A 100 -22.14 3.41 4.19
N THR A 101 -23.23 3.05 4.83
CA THR A 101 -23.50 1.66 5.16
C THR A 101 -23.73 0.84 3.88
N PRO A 102 -23.57 -0.50 3.90
CA PRO A 102 -23.88 -1.35 2.75
C PRO A 102 -25.33 -1.23 2.23
N VAL A 103 -26.24 -0.73 3.06
CA VAL A 103 -27.65 -0.49 2.71
C VAL A 103 -27.92 0.97 2.27
N GLY A 104 -26.88 1.78 2.07
CA GLY A 104 -26.95 3.13 1.50
C GLY A 104 -27.14 4.28 2.48
N GLY A 105 -27.23 4.03 3.78
CA GLY A 105 -27.28 5.11 4.80
C GLY A 105 -25.96 5.86 4.91
N GLU A 106 -25.98 7.19 4.87
CA GLU A 106 -24.77 8.01 5.01
C GLU A 106 -24.25 7.97 6.45
N LEU A 107 -23.01 7.54 6.62
CA LEU A 107 -22.32 7.48 7.91
C LEU A 107 -21.57 8.78 8.21
N PHE A 108 -20.89 9.30 7.20
CA PHE A 108 -20.13 10.53 7.32
C PHE A 108 -19.90 11.21 5.97
N GLU A 109 -19.66 12.51 6.05
CA GLU A 109 -19.10 13.31 4.97
C GLU A 109 -17.99 14.20 5.55
N PHE A 110 -16.77 13.99 5.05
CA PHE A 110 -15.60 14.82 5.33
C PHE A 110 -15.29 15.67 4.10
N VAL A 111 -15.19 16.96 4.27
CA VAL A 111 -14.82 17.91 3.23
C VAL A 111 -13.66 18.74 3.75
N GLN A 112 -12.58 18.78 3.00
CA GLN A 112 -11.45 19.68 3.23
C GLN A 112 -11.31 20.62 2.04
N ALA A 113 -11.10 21.89 2.30
CA ALA A 113 -10.80 22.91 1.30
C ALA A 113 -9.76 23.88 1.89
N GLY A 114 -8.54 23.85 1.34
CA GLY A 114 -7.41 24.57 1.90
C GLY A 114 -7.11 24.08 3.32
N ASP A 115 -7.04 25.03 4.26
CA ASP A 115 -6.71 24.80 5.66
C ASP A 115 -7.93 24.57 6.56
N GLN A 116 -9.09 24.37 5.97
CA GLN A 116 -10.32 24.13 6.71
C GLN A 116 -10.91 22.77 6.36
N PHE A 117 -11.45 22.10 7.38
CA PHE A 117 -12.27 20.91 7.16
C PHE A 117 -13.65 21.06 7.80
N ARG A 118 -14.58 20.27 7.28
CA ARG A 118 -15.89 20.02 7.85
C ARG A 118 -16.20 18.54 7.82
N LEU A 119 -16.52 17.97 8.98
CA LEU A 119 -16.93 16.59 9.15
C LEU A 119 -18.36 16.55 9.63
N ARG A 120 -19.26 16.00 8.82
CA ARG A 120 -20.65 15.75 9.16
C ARG A 120 -20.85 14.28 9.52
N LEU A 121 -21.49 14.04 10.65
CA LEU A 121 -21.84 12.72 11.19
C LEU A 121 -23.37 12.62 11.35
N PRO A 122 -24.13 12.28 10.28
CA PRO A 122 -25.59 12.32 10.28
C PRO A 122 -26.21 11.47 11.37
N THR A 123 -25.70 10.25 11.57
CA THR A 123 -26.20 9.29 12.57
C THR A 123 -26.06 9.78 14.01
N MET A 124 -25.14 10.73 14.25
CA MET A 124 -24.88 11.32 15.56
C MET A 124 -25.44 12.75 15.70
N GLY A 125 -26.00 13.30 14.62
CA GLY A 125 -26.45 14.70 14.58
C GLY A 125 -25.34 15.73 14.80
N ARG A 126 -24.07 15.37 14.49
CA ARG A 126 -22.90 16.23 14.77
C ARG A 126 -22.25 16.75 13.50
N VAL A 127 -21.73 17.98 13.64
CA VAL A 127 -20.84 18.60 12.65
C VAL A 127 -19.62 19.12 13.42
N LEU A 128 -18.43 18.73 12.95
CA LEU A 128 -17.15 19.21 13.43
C LEU A 128 -16.50 20.03 12.33
N SER A 129 -15.78 21.09 12.68
CA SER A 129 -15.02 21.91 11.74
C SER A 129 -13.80 22.50 12.41
N GLY A 130 -12.76 22.79 11.65
CA GLY A 130 -11.49 23.34 12.14
C GLY A 130 -10.40 23.17 11.09
N ASN A 131 -9.16 23.27 11.53
CA ASN A 131 -8.00 22.97 10.71
C ASN A 131 -7.73 21.45 10.71
N PRO A 132 -7.14 20.85 9.66
CA PRO A 132 -6.79 19.43 9.64
C PRO A 132 -5.85 19.01 10.79
N SER A 133 -4.99 19.91 11.27
CA SER A 133 -4.15 19.70 12.46
C SER A 133 -4.97 19.43 13.73
N ASP A 134 -6.15 20.07 13.86
CA ASP A 134 -6.99 19.99 15.06
C ASP A 134 -7.67 18.62 15.19
N LEU A 135 -7.70 17.83 14.12
CA LEU A 135 -8.27 16.46 14.15
C LEU A 135 -7.64 15.58 15.23
N SER A 136 -6.35 15.79 15.52
CA SER A 136 -5.64 15.05 16.57
C SER A 136 -6.16 15.37 17.97
N GLU A 137 -6.65 16.58 18.18
CA GLU A 137 -7.13 17.10 19.47
C GLU A 137 -8.63 16.86 19.69
N MET A 138 -9.38 16.64 18.60
CA MET A 138 -10.83 16.40 18.65
C MET A 138 -11.22 15.04 19.22
N GLY A 139 -10.25 14.27 19.72
CA GLY A 139 -10.44 13.04 20.46
C GLY A 139 -10.89 11.86 19.60
N LYS A 140 -11.48 10.88 20.27
CA LYS A 140 -11.79 9.57 19.67
C LYS A 140 -12.72 9.63 18.45
N LEU A 141 -13.59 10.64 18.34
CA LEU A 141 -14.53 10.78 17.21
C LEU A 141 -13.82 11.20 15.92
N ALA A 142 -12.82 12.05 16.00
CA ALA A 142 -12.10 12.54 14.83
C ALA A 142 -10.96 11.61 14.40
N ARG A 143 -10.50 10.75 15.28
CA ARG A 143 -9.37 9.85 15.04
C ARG A 143 -9.49 8.98 13.79
N PRO A 144 -10.61 8.30 13.48
CA PRO A 144 -10.75 7.52 12.26
C PRO A 144 -10.59 8.36 10.99
N PHE A 145 -11.00 9.65 11.04
CA PHE A 145 -10.88 10.56 9.89
C PHE A 145 -9.46 11.06 9.74
N GLN A 146 -8.75 11.37 10.82
CA GLN A 146 -7.33 11.68 10.79
C GLN A 146 -6.53 10.55 10.16
N LEU A 147 -6.75 9.32 10.60
CA LEU A 147 -6.12 8.12 10.04
C LEU A 147 -6.46 7.94 8.56
N SER A 148 -7.72 8.19 8.16
CA SER A 148 -8.15 8.11 6.76
C SER A 148 -7.47 9.17 5.89
N VAL A 149 -7.30 10.39 6.39
CA VAL A 149 -6.57 11.47 5.69
C VAL A 149 -5.12 11.07 5.45
N TRP A 150 -4.46 10.51 6.45
CA TRP A 150 -3.09 10.02 6.30
C TRP A 150 -2.98 8.86 5.28
N ALA A 151 -3.86 7.87 5.38
CA ALA A 151 -3.91 6.76 4.42
C ALA A 151 -4.14 7.24 2.98
N MET A 152 -5.01 8.23 2.80
CA MET A 152 -5.23 8.84 1.48
C MET A 152 -4.01 9.61 0.98
N GLY A 153 -3.17 10.15 1.87
CA GLY A 153 -1.91 10.79 1.50
C GLY A 153 -1.04 9.89 0.60
N GLY A 154 -0.86 8.63 0.97
CA GLY A 154 -0.12 7.67 0.16
C GLY A 154 -0.79 7.36 -1.19
N VAL A 155 -2.13 7.26 -1.24
CA VAL A 155 -2.87 7.05 -2.49
C VAL A 155 -2.75 8.26 -3.42
N LEU A 156 -2.87 9.45 -2.88
CA LEU A 156 -2.80 10.70 -3.64
C LEU A 156 -1.36 11.10 -3.98
N GLY A 157 -0.37 10.49 -3.32
CA GLY A 157 1.04 10.87 -3.43
C GLY A 157 1.38 12.16 -2.68
N THR A 158 0.57 12.58 -1.71
CA THR A 158 0.75 13.84 -0.96
C THR A 158 1.74 13.72 0.21
N GLY A 159 2.56 12.68 0.21
CA GLY A 159 3.55 12.41 1.26
C GLY A 159 4.90 13.09 1.05
N LYS A 160 4.97 14.18 0.26
CA LYS A 160 6.23 14.91 0.02
C LYS A 160 6.88 15.37 1.31
N ILE A 161 8.18 15.58 1.24
CA ILE A 161 8.97 16.20 2.29
C ILE A 161 8.84 17.72 2.19
N THR A 162 8.53 18.38 3.29
CA THR A 162 8.40 19.84 3.36
C THR A 162 9.76 20.51 3.63
N GLN A 163 9.84 21.83 3.47
CA GLN A 163 11.11 22.55 3.60
C GLN A 163 11.64 22.61 5.04
N ASP A 164 10.76 22.46 6.01
CA ASP A 164 11.06 22.41 7.44
C ASP A 164 11.36 21.00 7.95
N GLU A 165 11.26 19.99 7.09
CA GLU A 165 11.60 18.61 7.40
C GLU A 165 13.01 18.28 6.87
N THR A 166 13.75 17.48 7.63
CA THR A 166 15.02 16.87 7.20
C THR A 166 14.87 15.36 7.11
N VAL A 167 15.73 14.70 6.34
CA VAL A 167 15.62 13.28 6.07
C VAL A 167 16.93 12.54 6.25
N ALA A 168 16.86 11.28 6.69
CA ALA A 168 17.97 10.36 6.69
C ALA A 168 17.55 9.04 6.04
N LEU A 169 18.45 8.46 5.23
CA LEU A 169 18.23 7.21 4.53
C LEU A 169 18.90 6.07 5.28
N VAL A 170 18.18 4.99 5.50
CA VAL A 170 18.68 3.73 6.03
C VAL A 170 18.41 2.64 5.01
N GLU A 171 19.43 1.87 4.64
CA GLU A 171 19.31 0.71 3.77
C GLU A 171 19.02 -0.53 4.63
N GLU A 172 17.89 -1.19 4.40
CA GLU A 172 17.44 -2.37 5.14
C GLU A 172 17.17 -3.53 4.17
N GLY A 173 18.22 -4.12 3.62
CA GLY A 173 18.12 -5.26 2.71
C GLY A 173 17.38 -4.95 1.41
N ASP A 174 16.17 -5.49 1.25
CA ASP A 174 15.31 -5.28 0.08
C ASP A 174 14.51 -3.97 0.13
N ARG A 175 14.74 -3.12 1.14
CA ARG A 175 14.02 -1.87 1.37
C ARG A 175 14.97 -0.72 1.67
N TYR A 176 14.48 0.48 1.40
CA TYR A 176 14.98 1.72 1.95
C TYR A 176 14.00 2.23 3.00
N ARG A 177 14.51 2.67 4.15
CA ARG A 177 13.73 3.46 5.11
C ARG A 177 14.21 4.91 5.07
N LEU A 178 13.29 5.82 4.80
CA LEU A 178 13.51 7.25 4.87
C LEU A 178 12.92 7.77 6.19
N ASP A 179 13.78 8.12 7.14
CA ASP A 179 13.40 8.74 8.39
C ASP A 179 13.20 10.24 8.16
N VAL A 180 12.00 10.74 8.40
CA VAL A 180 11.62 12.14 8.22
C VAL A 180 11.55 12.82 9.58
N PHE A 181 12.41 13.81 9.78
CA PHE A 181 12.50 14.57 11.01
C PHE A 181 11.74 15.88 10.85
N GLY A 182 10.83 16.14 11.76
CA GLY A 182 10.13 17.41 11.87
C GLY A 182 10.62 18.27 13.03
N PRO A 183 10.22 19.55 13.08
CA PRO A 183 10.54 20.44 14.17
C PRO A 183 9.96 19.93 15.49
N SER A 184 10.66 20.21 16.58
CA SER A 184 10.20 19.95 17.95
C SER A 184 10.28 21.23 18.77
N PRO A 185 9.43 21.40 19.81
CA PRO A 185 9.41 22.59 20.66
C PRO A 185 10.75 22.89 21.36
N ASP A 186 11.56 21.84 21.61
CA ASP A 186 12.90 21.96 22.20
C ASP A 186 14.00 22.25 21.17
N GLY A 187 13.65 22.42 19.89
CA GLY A 187 14.58 22.66 18.79
C GLY A 187 15.34 21.42 18.33
N THR A 188 15.15 20.26 18.95
CA THR A 188 15.80 19.02 18.55
C THR A 188 14.97 18.30 17.50
N PRO A 189 15.44 18.10 16.25
CA PRO A 189 14.68 17.37 15.24
C PRO A 189 14.35 15.96 15.71
N ARG A 190 13.09 15.56 15.56
CA ARG A 190 12.61 14.21 15.93
C ARG A 190 11.96 13.52 14.76
N VAL A 191 12.13 12.20 14.69
CA VAL A 191 11.46 11.40 13.67
C VAL A 191 9.95 11.50 13.84
N ARG A 192 9.27 12.00 12.82
CA ARG A 192 7.81 12.17 12.77
C ARG A 192 7.16 11.15 11.85
N ARG A 193 7.88 10.75 10.80
CA ARG A 193 7.44 9.73 9.83
C ARG A 193 8.61 8.85 9.44
N GLN A 194 8.31 7.61 9.13
CA GLN A 194 9.23 6.68 8.52
C GLN A 194 8.56 6.11 7.27
N LEU A 195 9.23 6.18 6.13
CA LEU A 195 8.71 5.73 4.84
C LEU A 195 9.58 4.58 4.35
N TRP A 196 8.97 3.40 4.16
CA TRP A 196 9.67 2.25 3.58
C TRP A 196 9.38 2.14 2.10
N PHE A 197 10.43 2.14 1.30
CA PHE A 197 10.39 1.93 -0.14
C PHE A 197 10.85 0.51 -0.43
N GLU A 198 10.09 -0.26 -1.19
CA GLU A 198 10.60 -1.49 -1.76
C GLU A 198 11.55 -1.16 -2.92
N ARG A 199 12.64 -1.95 -3.07
CA ARG A 199 13.74 -1.60 -3.99
C ARG A 199 13.54 -2.06 -5.43
N GLN A 200 12.47 -2.76 -5.77
CA GLN A 200 12.20 -3.19 -7.14
C GLN A 200 11.58 -2.07 -7.97
N ALA A 201 10.55 -1.40 -7.47
CA ALA A 201 9.88 -0.29 -8.15
C ALA A 201 9.99 1.06 -7.42
N LEU A 202 10.54 1.07 -6.19
CA LEU A 202 10.64 2.22 -5.29
C LEU A 202 9.26 2.77 -4.86
N HIS A 203 8.28 1.87 -4.70
CA HIS A 203 7.02 2.26 -4.09
C HIS A 203 7.17 2.40 -2.58
N VAL A 204 6.47 3.37 -1.99
CA VAL A 204 6.28 3.41 -0.55
C VAL A 204 5.30 2.29 -0.18
N VAL A 205 5.78 1.26 0.50
CA VAL A 205 4.97 0.11 0.92
C VAL A 205 4.51 0.20 2.35
N ARG A 206 5.15 1.07 3.15
CA ARG A 206 4.76 1.33 4.53
C ARG A 206 5.11 2.75 4.94
N GLU A 207 4.26 3.35 5.75
CA GLU A 207 4.48 4.62 6.45
C GLU A 207 4.14 4.41 7.93
N ASP A 208 5.09 4.72 8.81
CA ASP A 208 4.84 4.84 10.24
C ASP A 208 4.83 6.31 10.63
N ARG A 209 3.87 6.69 11.46
CA ARG A 209 3.76 8.01 12.05
C ARG A 209 4.02 7.94 13.54
N LEU A 210 4.82 8.87 14.01
CA LEU A 210 5.24 8.94 15.39
C LEU A 210 4.79 10.28 16.03
N THR A 211 4.45 10.19 17.30
CA THR A 211 4.20 11.37 18.13
C THR A 211 5.50 12.14 18.39
N GLU A 212 5.41 13.30 18.99
CA GLU A 212 6.60 14.05 19.46
C GLU A 212 7.46 13.28 20.45
N SER A 213 6.85 12.41 21.24
CA SER A 213 7.58 11.54 22.17
C SER A 213 8.22 10.32 21.52
N GLY A 214 8.06 10.13 20.19
CA GLY A 214 8.57 8.97 19.48
C GLY A 214 7.69 7.73 19.61
N THR A 215 6.49 7.84 20.19
CA THR A 215 5.54 6.73 20.31
C THR A 215 4.84 6.49 18.97
N MET A 216 4.62 5.22 18.60
CA MET A 216 3.88 4.87 17.40
C MET A 216 2.46 5.46 17.43
N GLU A 217 2.13 6.27 16.44
CA GLU A 217 0.82 6.89 16.30
C GLU A 217 -0.06 6.15 15.30
N ALA A 218 0.51 5.74 14.19
CA ALA A 218 -0.17 4.92 13.18
C ALA A 218 0.84 4.17 12.32
N THR A 219 0.44 3.00 11.83
CA THR A 219 1.11 2.27 10.75
C THR A 219 0.17 2.16 9.57
N ILE A 220 0.65 2.52 8.38
CA ILE A 220 -0.08 2.45 7.12
C ILE A 220 0.72 1.56 6.17
N GLN A 221 0.12 0.49 5.66
CA GLN A 221 0.73 -0.38 4.66
C GLN A 221 -0.01 -0.23 3.34
N TYR A 222 0.74 -0.17 2.26
CA TYR A 222 0.26 0.01 0.90
C TYR A 222 0.59 -1.23 0.09
N GLU A 223 -0.43 -1.83 -0.50
CA GLU A 223 -0.34 -3.08 -1.27
C GLU A 223 -1.11 -2.96 -2.59
N ASP A 224 -0.93 -3.95 -3.47
CA ASP A 224 -1.67 -4.08 -4.73
C ASP A 224 -1.54 -2.81 -5.60
N PHE A 225 -0.29 -2.48 -5.96
CA PHE A 225 -0.02 -1.34 -6.83
C PHE A 225 -0.47 -1.62 -8.26
N ARG A 226 -1.30 -0.73 -8.80
CA ARG A 226 -1.83 -0.83 -10.16
C ARG A 226 -1.62 0.48 -10.91
N THR A 227 -1.43 0.37 -12.21
CA THR A 227 -1.41 1.52 -13.11
C THR A 227 -2.79 2.14 -13.19
N ILE A 228 -2.86 3.47 -13.05
CA ILE A 228 -4.08 4.26 -13.22
C ILE A 228 -3.92 5.21 -14.41
N GLY A 229 -5.03 5.46 -15.10
CA GLY A 229 -5.06 6.26 -16.32
C GLY A 229 -4.88 5.41 -17.58
N GLU A 230 -5.20 5.98 -18.73
CA GLU A 230 -4.93 5.34 -20.02
C GLU A 230 -3.40 5.31 -20.24
N PRO A 231 -2.85 4.19 -20.77
CA PRO A 231 -1.47 4.21 -21.23
C PRO A 231 -1.37 5.26 -22.34
N LYS A 232 -0.69 6.36 -22.07
CA LYS A 232 -0.33 7.29 -23.12
C LYS A 232 0.45 6.50 -24.17
N ALA A 233 -0.06 6.48 -25.40
CA ALA A 233 0.64 5.91 -26.54
C ALA A 233 2.08 6.44 -26.52
N ALA A 234 3.05 5.52 -26.49
CA ALA A 234 4.49 5.69 -26.43
C ALA A 234 4.97 7.14 -26.52
N SER A 235 4.99 7.83 -25.38
CA SER A 235 5.72 9.07 -25.26
C SER A 235 7.17 8.72 -24.93
N THR A 236 8.06 9.26 -25.71
CA THR A 236 9.51 9.18 -25.65
C THR A 236 10.01 9.24 -24.21
N ASP A 237 10.83 8.24 -23.86
CA ASP A 237 11.77 8.14 -22.75
C ASP A 237 11.48 9.04 -21.52
N GLY A 238 10.85 8.46 -20.48
CA GLY A 238 10.72 9.07 -19.17
C GLY A 238 9.35 9.01 -18.49
N ASP A 239 8.27 8.80 -19.21
CA ASP A 239 6.91 8.83 -18.64
C ASP A 239 6.56 7.47 -17.98
N ARG A 240 6.97 7.29 -16.73
CA ARG A 240 6.62 6.08 -15.95
C ARG A 240 5.12 6.06 -15.69
N PRO A 241 4.43 4.94 -15.95
CA PRO A 241 3.01 4.85 -15.70
C PRO A 241 2.72 5.10 -14.22
N LEU A 242 1.74 5.97 -13.95
CA LEU A 242 1.36 6.32 -12.58
C LEU A 242 0.75 5.10 -11.89
N GLN A 243 1.44 4.57 -10.90
CA GLN A 243 0.97 3.45 -10.09
C GLN A 243 0.47 3.93 -8.74
N ARG A 244 -0.65 3.37 -8.27
CA ARG A 244 -1.25 3.68 -6.97
C ARG A 244 -1.63 2.39 -6.23
N PRO A 245 -1.57 2.40 -4.90
CA PRO A 245 -2.02 1.26 -4.10
C PRO A 245 -3.54 1.13 -4.16
N PHE A 246 -4.02 -0.07 -4.33
CA PHE A 246 -5.44 -0.42 -4.31
C PHE A 246 -5.87 -1.13 -3.03
N LYS A 247 -4.90 -1.48 -2.19
CA LYS A 247 -5.16 -2.03 -0.85
C LYS A 247 -4.34 -1.26 0.19
N ILE A 248 -5.01 -0.84 1.25
CA ILE A 248 -4.41 -0.12 2.37
C ILE A 248 -4.79 -0.84 3.65
N LEU A 249 -3.79 -1.13 4.46
CA LEU A 249 -3.96 -1.61 5.83
C LEU A 249 -3.56 -0.47 6.75
N LEU A 250 -4.41 -0.15 7.71
CA LEU A 250 -4.22 0.97 8.63
C LEU A 250 -4.40 0.50 10.06
N GLU A 251 -3.39 0.70 10.88
CA GLU A 251 -3.39 0.35 12.30
C GLU A 251 -3.21 1.61 13.15
N ASP A 252 -4.07 1.79 14.15
CA ASP A 252 -3.95 2.85 15.13
C ASP A 252 -3.00 2.43 16.26
N GLY A 253 -1.85 3.08 16.34
CA GLY A 253 -0.84 2.80 17.37
C GLY A 253 -1.27 3.20 18.79
N ARG A 254 -2.25 4.10 18.93
CA ARG A 254 -2.73 4.55 20.24
C ARG A 254 -3.53 3.49 21.02
N GLY A 255 -3.97 2.42 20.34
CA GLY A 255 -4.74 1.32 20.96
C GLY A 255 -3.90 0.19 21.55
N GLN A 256 -2.59 0.20 21.39
CA GLN A 256 -1.71 -0.90 21.83
C GLN A 256 -1.07 -0.67 23.22
N GLY A 257 -1.41 0.42 23.89
CA GLY A 257 -0.84 0.83 25.18
C GLY A 257 -1.86 0.90 26.30
N SER A 258 -2.52 -0.22 26.61
CA SER A 258 -3.31 -0.35 27.87
C SER A 258 -3.23 -1.77 28.40
#